data_d0cd9bb79ff64ede0b96b0a224cafa88
#
_entry.id   d0cd9bb79ff64ede0b96b0a224cafa88
#
_cell.length_a   1.000
_cell.length_b   1.000
_cell.length_c   1.000
_cell.angle_alpha   90.00
_cell.angle_beta   90.00
_cell.angle_gamma   90.00
#
_symmetry.space_group_name_H-M   'P 1'
#
loop_
_entity.id
_entity.type
_entity.pdbx_description
1 polymer ?
#
loop_
_entity_poly.entity_id
_entity_poly.type
_entity_poly.pdbx_seq_one_letter_code
_entity_poly.pdbx_strand_id
1 'polypeptide(L)'
;MLRIVKYNEKYTTSAIEIWNDIVEDGIAFPQTELLDEKTGNDFFNSQSFTGIAIDSDSNEIVGLYILHPNNVGRCGHISNASYAVKKDKRGQHIGEFLVKNCLEKAKEIGFKILQFNAVVATNTSALKLYKKLGFIQLGKIPNGFLLKNGKYEDIIPHYIELK
;
A
#
# COMPACT_ATOMS: atom_id res chain seq x y z
N MET A 1 -12.02 -14.59 -9.91
CA MET A 1 -10.71 -15.00 -9.34
C MET A 1 -9.70 -13.84 -9.46
N LEU A 2 -8.94 -13.55 -8.40
CA LEU A 2 -7.96 -12.47 -8.40
C LEU A 2 -6.57 -12.98 -8.81
N ARG A 3 -5.86 -12.19 -9.59
CA ARG A 3 -4.44 -12.42 -9.92
C ARG A 3 -3.64 -11.13 -9.81
N ILE A 4 -2.35 -11.23 -9.48
CA ILE A 4 -1.43 -10.10 -9.48
C ILE A 4 -0.52 -10.18 -10.70
N VAL A 5 -0.37 -9.06 -11.39
CA VAL A 5 0.61 -8.89 -12.46
C VAL A 5 1.53 -7.72 -12.12
N LYS A 6 2.73 -7.73 -12.67
CA LYS A 6 3.64 -6.60 -12.55
C LYS A 6 3.07 -5.40 -13.31
N TYR A 7 3.23 -4.21 -12.74
CA TYR A 7 2.86 -2.96 -13.39
C TYR A 7 3.47 -2.85 -14.80
N ASN A 8 2.68 -2.33 -15.71
CA ASN A 8 3.06 -2.00 -17.07
C ASN A 8 2.34 -0.71 -17.46
N GLU A 9 2.92 0.06 -18.36
CA GLU A 9 2.39 1.36 -18.81
C GLU A 9 0.92 1.32 -19.25
N LYS A 10 0.47 0.20 -19.82
CA LYS A 10 -0.95 0.02 -20.21
C LYS A 10 -1.94 0.10 -19.04
N TYR A 11 -1.46 -0.04 -17.80
CA TYR A 11 -2.28 0.03 -16.58
C TYR A 11 -2.29 1.41 -15.94
N THR A 12 -1.54 2.39 -16.49
CA THR A 12 -1.30 3.68 -15.84
C THR A 12 -2.59 4.41 -15.49
N THR A 13 -3.51 4.56 -16.44
CA THR A 13 -4.77 5.29 -16.22
C THR A 13 -5.58 4.71 -15.06
N SER A 14 -5.80 3.40 -15.06
CA SER A 14 -6.55 2.73 -13.99
C SER A 14 -5.83 2.76 -12.65
N ALA A 15 -4.51 2.61 -12.66
CA ALA A 15 -3.69 2.66 -11.43
C ALA A 15 -3.73 4.05 -10.80
N ILE A 16 -3.61 5.10 -11.59
CA ILE A 16 -3.71 6.50 -11.14
C ILE A 16 -5.08 6.78 -10.52
N GLU A 17 -6.14 6.36 -11.17
CA GLU A 17 -7.50 6.56 -10.67
C GLU A 17 -7.68 5.95 -9.27
N ILE A 18 -7.27 4.70 -9.10
CA ILE A 18 -7.37 3.99 -7.80
C ILE A 18 -6.49 4.67 -6.75
N TRP A 19 -5.26 5.04 -7.09
CA TRP A 19 -4.32 5.70 -6.19
C TRP A 19 -4.82 7.08 -5.75
N ASN A 20 -5.25 7.89 -6.69
CA ASN A 20 -5.71 9.26 -6.43
C ASN A 20 -6.97 9.32 -5.59
N ASP A 21 -7.87 8.35 -5.73
CA ASP A 21 -9.07 8.26 -4.88
C ASP A 21 -8.68 8.18 -3.39
N ILE A 22 -7.62 7.44 -3.06
CA ILE A 22 -7.16 7.31 -1.67
C ILE A 22 -6.45 8.58 -1.21
N VAL A 23 -5.66 9.21 -2.08
CA VAL A 23 -5.01 10.50 -1.78
C VAL A 23 -6.08 11.56 -1.49
N GLU A 24 -7.12 11.65 -2.31
CA GLU A 24 -8.22 12.60 -2.13
C GLU A 24 -9.04 12.36 -0.87
N ASP A 25 -9.24 11.12 -0.47
CA ASP A 25 -9.90 10.77 0.79
C ASP A 25 -9.15 11.35 2.00
N GLY A 26 -7.82 11.41 1.95
CA GLY A 26 -6.98 12.06 2.95
C GLY A 26 -7.03 11.42 4.34
N ILE A 27 -7.22 10.11 4.41
CA ILE A 27 -7.36 9.36 5.68
C ILE A 27 -6.42 8.16 5.81
N ALA A 28 -5.63 7.85 4.78
CA ALA A 28 -4.77 6.67 4.78
C ALA A 28 -3.36 6.93 4.23
N PHE A 29 -3.24 7.59 3.08
CA PHE A 29 -1.95 7.87 2.46
C PHE A 29 -1.38 9.21 2.92
N PRO A 30 -0.05 9.30 3.13
CA PRO A 30 0.61 10.55 3.51
C PRO A 30 0.72 11.54 2.35
N GLN A 31 0.60 11.10 1.10
CA GLN A 31 0.68 11.97 -0.07
C GLN A 31 -0.50 12.94 -0.14
N THR A 32 -0.25 14.16 -0.57
CA THR A 32 -1.26 15.20 -0.77
C THR A 32 -1.44 15.58 -2.24
N GLU A 33 -0.46 15.24 -3.08
CA GLU A 33 -0.49 15.55 -4.52
C GLU A 33 -1.03 14.37 -5.33
N LEU A 34 -1.85 14.69 -6.32
CA LEU A 34 -2.39 13.69 -7.24
C LEU A 34 -1.35 13.36 -8.32
N LEU A 35 -1.40 12.13 -8.81
CA LEU A 35 -0.60 11.69 -9.94
C LEU A 35 -1.31 12.03 -11.25
N ASP A 36 -0.53 12.41 -12.27
CA ASP A 36 -0.96 12.47 -13.66
C ASP A 36 -0.38 11.29 -14.46
N GLU A 37 -0.66 11.20 -15.75
CA GLU A 37 -0.20 10.09 -16.59
C GLU A 37 1.32 9.94 -16.57
N LYS A 38 2.05 11.05 -16.65
CA LYS A 38 3.52 11.02 -16.65
C LYS A 38 4.08 10.72 -15.26
N THR A 39 3.67 11.47 -14.27
CA THR A 39 4.16 11.30 -12.88
C THR A 39 3.74 9.96 -12.32
N GLY A 40 2.56 9.47 -12.67
CA GLY A 40 2.06 8.17 -12.26
C GLY A 40 2.87 7.03 -12.87
N ASN A 41 3.12 7.08 -14.18
CA ASN A 41 3.95 6.05 -14.84
C ASN A 41 5.36 6.02 -14.26
N ASP A 42 5.99 7.17 -14.07
CA ASP A 42 7.30 7.27 -13.45
C ASP A 42 7.29 6.72 -12.01
N PHE A 43 6.28 7.08 -11.22
CA PHE A 43 6.13 6.63 -9.83
C PHE A 43 5.99 5.12 -9.71
N PHE A 44 5.09 4.52 -10.48
CA PHE A 44 4.87 3.07 -10.42
C PHE A 44 6.04 2.26 -10.98
N ASN A 45 6.74 2.78 -12.00
CA ASN A 45 7.94 2.14 -12.55
C ASN A 45 9.16 2.24 -11.63
N SER A 46 9.25 3.27 -10.80
CA SER A 46 10.39 3.49 -9.90
C SER A 46 10.42 2.59 -8.68
N GLN A 47 9.32 1.91 -8.37
CA GLN A 47 9.22 1.02 -7.24
C GLN A 47 10.07 -0.25 -7.42
N SER A 48 10.46 -0.90 -6.32
CA SER A 48 11.05 -2.25 -6.39
C SER A 48 10.09 -3.23 -7.04
N PHE A 49 8.81 -3.09 -6.73
CA PHE A 49 7.72 -3.80 -7.40
C PHE A 49 6.41 -3.02 -7.24
N THR A 50 5.65 -2.96 -8.32
CA THR A 50 4.25 -2.49 -8.27
C THR A 50 3.38 -3.64 -8.76
N GLY A 51 2.50 -4.13 -7.88
CA GLY A 51 1.59 -5.23 -8.18
C GLY A 51 0.20 -4.70 -8.54
N ILE A 52 -0.34 -5.15 -9.66
CA ILE A 52 -1.68 -4.79 -10.14
C ILE A 52 -2.60 -5.99 -9.94
N ALA A 53 -3.65 -5.81 -9.14
CA ALA A 53 -4.65 -6.84 -8.92
C ALA A 53 -5.74 -6.74 -9.98
N ILE A 54 -5.96 -7.85 -10.68
CA ILE A 54 -6.94 -7.98 -11.76
C ILE A 54 -7.95 -9.06 -11.37
N ASP A 55 -9.23 -8.75 -11.52
CA ASP A 55 -10.27 -9.76 -11.50
C ASP A 55 -10.29 -10.46 -12.85
N SER A 56 -9.96 -11.75 -12.85
CA SER A 56 -9.83 -12.54 -14.08
C SER A 56 -11.17 -12.76 -14.81
N ASP A 57 -12.30 -12.66 -14.10
CA ASP A 57 -13.61 -12.87 -14.68
C ASP A 57 -14.09 -11.64 -15.48
N SER A 58 -13.84 -10.44 -14.94
CA SER A 58 -14.19 -9.16 -15.59
C SER A 58 -13.01 -8.51 -16.33
N ASN A 59 -11.79 -8.97 -16.09
CA ASN A 59 -10.54 -8.35 -16.54
C ASN A 59 -10.37 -6.90 -16.04
N GLU A 60 -11.02 -6.57 -14.93
CA GLU A 60 -11.00 -5.25 -14.30
C GLU A 60 -9.82 -5.15 -13.32
N ILE A 61 -9.16 -3.99 -13.30
CA ILE A 61 -8.18 -3.67 -12.26
C ILE A 61 -8.96 -3.26 -11.01
N VAL A 62 -8.74 -3.98 -9.91
CA VAL A 62 -9.49 -3.80 -8.66
C VAL A 62 -8.64 -3.30 -7.50
N GLY A 63 -7.34 -3.24 -7.68
CA GLY A 63 -6.42 -2.73 -6.66
C GLY A 63 -4.97 -2.78 -7.11
N LEU A 64 -4.10 -2.24 -6.28
CA LEU A 64 -2.66 -2.27 -6.51
C LEU A 64 -1.89 -2.12 -5.21
N TYR A 65 -0.62 -2.43 -5.25
CA TYR A 65 0.32 -2.05 -4.20
C TYR A 65 1.65 -1.61 -4.79
N ILE A 66 2.37 -0.78 -4.03
CA ILE A 66 3.76 -0.44 -4.28
C ILE A 66 4.63 -1.03 -3.17
N LEU A 67 5.83 -1.45 -3.53
CA LEU A 67 6.84 -2.01 -2.63
C LEU A 67 8.18 -1.34 -2.92
N HIS A 68 8.81 -0.81 -1.89
CA HIS A 68 10.09 -0.10 -2.02
C HIS A 68 10.90 -0.19 -0.72
N PRO A 69 12.22 0.12 -0.75
CA PRO A 69 13.00 0.24 0.48
C PRO A 69 12.42 1.33 1.39
N ASN A 70 12.35 1.05 2.70
CA ASN A 70 11.93 2.05 3.68
C ASN A 70 13.09 2.95 4.12
N ASN A 71 14.33 2.50 3.90
CA ASN A 71 15.52 3.18 4.35
C ASN A 71 16.68 2.85 3.40
N VAL A 72 17.88 3.30 3.73
CA VAL A 72 19.08 3.19 2.88
C VAL A 72 20.21 2.44 3.59
N GLY A 73 21.19 2.00 2.82
CA GLY A 73 22.44 1.43 3.32
C GLY A 73 22.21 0.24 4.24
N ARG A 74 22.69 0.34 5.46
CA ARG A 74 22.61 -0.72 6.47
C ARG A 74 21.18 -1.07 6.90
N CYS A 75 20.21 -0.21 6.60
CA CYS A 75 18.79 -0.43 6.83
C CYS A 75 18.01 -0.70 5.53
N GLY A 76 18.69 -0.86 4.41
CA GLY A 76 18.09 -1.06 3.09
C GLY A 76 17.36 -2.39 2.91
N HIS A 77 17.52 -3.33 3.84
CA HIS A 77 16.77 -4.59 3.88
C HIS A 77 15.37 -4.45 4.48
N ILE A 78 15.02 -3.27 4.98
CA ILE A 78 13.68 -2.94 5.46
C ILE A 78 12.89 -2.34 4.31
N SER A 79 11.79 -2.96 3.95
CA SER A 79 10.88 -2.47 2.92
C SER A 79 9.68 -1.74 3.52
N ASN A 80 8.98 -1.00 2.67
CA ASN A 80 7.70 -0.37 2.95
C ASN A 80 6.77 -0.63 1.77
N ALA A 81 5.48 -0.59 2.02
CA ALA A 81 4.47 -0.79 0.99
C ALA A 81 3.24 0.08 1.27
N SER A 82 2.49 0.36 0.21
CA SER A 82 1.17 1.00 0.29
C SER A 82 0.20 0.22 -0.59
N TYR A 83 -1.01 0.05 -0.11
CA TYR A 83 -2.04 -0.75 -0.78
C TYR A 83 -3.25 0.14 -1.11
N ALA A 84 -3.80 -0.03 -2.30
CA ALA A 84 -4.96 0.70 -2.76
C ALA A 84 -5.99 -0.27 -3.34
N VAL A 85 -7.21 -0.22 -2.84
CA VAL A 85 -8.33 -1.00 -3.35
C VAL A 85 -9.33 -0.06 -4.01
N LYS A 86 -9.82 -0.44 -5.20
CA LYS A 86 -10.83 0.32 -5.91
C LYS A 86 -12.07 0.53 -5.03
N LYS A 87 -12.60 1.75 -5.03
CA LYS A 87 -13.63 2.21 -4.08
C LYS A 87 -14.86 1.29 -4.01
N ASP A 88 -15.38 0.90 -5.15
CA ASP A 88 -16.57 0.04 -5.28
C ASP A 88 -16.27 -1.47 -5.06
N LYS A 89 -15.02 -1.82 -4.84
CA LYS A 89 -14.58 -3.20 -4.59
C LYS A 89 -14.13 -3.45 -3.14
N ARG A 90 -14.29 -2.48 -2.27
CA ARG A 90 -13.95 -2.62 -0.85
C ARG A 90 -14.86 -3.65 -0.17
N GLY A 91 -14.35 -4.30 0.89
CA GLY A 91 -15.08 -5.35 1.61
C GLY A 91 -15.08 -6.73 0.94
N GLN A 92 -14.31 -6.91 -0.13
CA GLN A 92 -14.21 -8.18 -0.88
C GLN A 92 -12.87 -8.91 -0.64
N HIS A 93 -12.17 -8.61 0.45
CA HIS A 93 -10.89 -9.20 0.81
C HIS A 93 -9.73 -8.93 -0.18
N ILE A 94 -9.87 -7.94 -1.05
CA ILE A 94 -8.82 -7.57 -2.02
C ILE A 94 -7.59 -7.03 -1.29
N GLY A 95 -7.78 -6.22 -0.25
CA GLY A 95 -6.68 -5.72 0.56
C GLY A 95 -5.84 -6.84 1.18
N GLU A 96 -6.47 -7.86 1.73
CA GLU A 96 -5.77 -9.03 2.27
C GLU A 96 -4.97 -9.76 1.19
N PHE A 97 -5.56 -9.93 0.01
CA PHE A 97 -4.90 -10.56 -1.13
C PHE A 97 -3.65 -9.77 -1.57
N LEU A 98 -3.75 -8.43 -1.64
CA LEU A 98 -2.64 -7.56 -1.96
C LEU A 98 -1.51 -7.67 -0.94
N VAL A 99 -1.82 -7.61 0.35
CA VAL A 99 -0.81 -7.68 1.41
C VAL A 99 -0.09 -9.04 1.40
N LYS A 100 -0.82 -10.14 1.26
CA LYS A 100 -0.24 -11.48 1.18
C LYS A 100 0.73 -11.61 -0.01
N ASN A 101 0.31 -11.16 -1.18
CA ASN A 101 1.19 -11.18 -2.36
C ASN A 101 2.42 -10.28 -2.17
N CYS A 102 2.23 -9.11 -1.56
CA CYS A 102 3.33 -8.19 -1.27
C CYS A 102 4.37 -8.82 -0.32
N LEU A 103 3.94 -9.54 0.72
CA LEU A 103 4.85 -10.23 1.64
C LEU A 103 5.72 -11.27 0.91
N GLU A 104 5.10 -12.06 0.05
CA GLU A 104 5.84 -13.05 -0.76
C GLU A 104 6.81 -12.36 -1.72
N LYS A 105 6.35 -11.32 -2.41
CA LYS A 105 7.19 -10.57 -3.36
C LYS A 105 8.36 -9.86 -2.66
N ALA A 106 8.13 -9.26 -1.51
CA ALA A 106 9.18 -8.63 -0.73
C ALA A 106 10.27 -9.64 -0.32
N LYS A 107 9.87 -10.82 0.09
CA LYS A 107 10.80 -11.92 0.39
C LYS A 107 11.57 -12.38 -0.84
N GLU A 108 10.91 -12.56 -1.98
CA GLU A 108 11.55 -12.94 -3.26
C GLU A 108 12.63 -11.94 -3.69
N ILE A 109 12.36 -10.64 -3.54
CA ILE A 109 13.30 -9.56 -3.90
C ILE A 109 14.50 -9.55 -2.95
N GLY A 110 14.35 -10.09 -1.74
CA GLY A 110 15.44 -10.19 -0.76
C GLY A 110 15.29 -9.27 0.46
N PHE A 111 14.18 -8.57 0.60
CA PHE A 111 13.89 -7.83 1.83
C PHE A 111 13.75 -8.78 3.01
N LYS A 112 14.11 -8.32 4.20
CA LYS A 112 14.05 -9.10 5.44
C LYS A 112 12.91 -8.67 6.36
N ILE A 113 12.45 -7.44 6.19
CA ILE A 113 11.41 -6.82 7.02
C ILE A 113 10.50 -6.02 6.10
N LEU A 114 9.20 -6.05 6.37
CA LEU A 114 8.23 -5.09 5.84
C LEU A 114 7.73 -4.23 6.99
N GLN A 115 7.85 -2.91 6.85
CA GLN A 115 7.46 -1.93 7.85
C GLN A 115 6.46 -0.94 7.27
N PHE A 116 5.43 -0.60 8.06
CA PHE A 116 4.54 0.51 7.78
C PHE A 116 4.84 1.65 8.75
N ASN A 117 5.02 2.86 8.22
CA ASN A 117 5.44 4.00 9.03
C ASN A 117 4.26 4.74 9.67
N ALA A 118 3.11 4.75 9.02
CA ALA A 118 2.02 5.66 9.35
C ALA A 118 0.64 5.01 9.16
N VAL A 119 0.37 3.91 9.84
CA VAL A 119 -0.99 3.36 9.87
C VAL A 119 -1.85 4.25 10.75
N VAL A 120 -2.86 4.89 10.18
CA VAL A 120 -3.72 5.83 10.90
C VAL A 120 -4.58 5.06 11.92
N ALA A 121 -4.58 5.51 13.17
CA ALA A 121 -5.23 4.80 14.28
C ALA A 121 -6.75 4.61 14.08
N THR A 122 -7.40 5.45 13.30
CA THR A 122 -8.82 5.34 12.96
C THR A 122 -9.10 4.38 11.80
N ASN A 123 -8.07 3.91 11.10
CA ASN A 123 -8.22 2.93 10.04
C ASN A 123 -8.34 1.51 10.63
N THR A 124 -9.48 1.21 11.21
CA THR A 124 -9.73 -0.03 11.94
C THR A 124 -9.64 -1.27 11.04
N SER A 125 -10.02 -1.16 9.77
CA SER A 125 -9.91 -2.25 8.80
C SER A 125 -8.45 -2.66 8.58
N ALA A 126 -7.55 -1.69 8.41
CA ALA A 126 -6.12 -1.95 8.27
C ALA A 126 -5.51 -2.55 9.53
N LEU A 127 -5.85 -1.99 10.71
CA LEU A 127 -5.35 -2.51 12.00
C LEU A 127 -5.74 -3.97 12.21
N LYS A 128 -6.98 -4.33 11.93
CA LYS A 128 -7.47 -5.71 12.04
C LYS A 128 -6.75 -6.65 11.06
N LEU A 129 -6.60 -6.21 9.82
CA LEU A 129 -5.94 -6.99 8.77
C LEU A 129 -4.47 -7.26 9.14
N TYR A 130 -3.73 -6.24 9.54
CA TYR A 130 -2.31 -6.39 9.89
C TYR A 130 -2.12 -7.27 11.12
N LYS A 131 -2.97 -7.14 12.13
CA LYS A 131 -2.97 -8.04 13.29
C LYS A 131 -3.22 -9.49 12.88
N LYS A 132 -4.20 -9.73 12.03
CA LYS A 132 -4.53 -11.06 11.49
C LYS A 132 -3.34 -11.69 10.77
N LEU A 133 -2.59 -10.88 10.01
CA LEU A 133 -1.45 -11.34 9.22
C LEU A 133 -0.13 -11.44 10.02
N GLY A 134 -0.15 -11.09 11.29
CA GLY A 134 1.00 -11.25 12.18
C GLY A 134 1.93 -10.05 12.28
N PHE A 135 1.52 -8.89 11.79
CA PHE A 135 2.29 -7.65 12.00
C PHE A 135 2.30 -7.27 13.48
N ILE A 136 3.41 -6.70 13.90
CA ILE A 136 3.64 -6.23 15.26
C ILE A 136 3.54 -4.70 15.29
N GLN A 137 2.75 -4.17 16.22
CA GLN A 137 2.66 -2.72 16.45
C GLN A 137 3.86 -2.24 17.28
N LEU A 138 4.48 -1.14 16.87
CA LEU A 138 5.67 -0.56 17.50
C LEU A 138 5.35 0.60 18.45
N GLY A 139 4.11 0.83 18.75
CA GLY A 139 3.69 1.95 19.60
C GLY A 139 2.86 2.95 18.82
N LYS A 140 2.70 4.14 19.39
CA LYS A 140 1.84 5.18 18.84
C LYS A 140 2.59 6.50 18.79
N ILE A 141 2.50 7.19 17.66
CA ILE A 141 2.93 8.58 17.53
C ILE A 141 1.69 9.46 17.57
N PRO A 142 1.46 10.21 18.66
CA PRO A 142 0.29 11.08 18.77
C PRO A 142 0.31 12.16 17.68
N ASN A 143 -0.84 12.42 17.09
CA ASN A 143 -1.03 13.48 16.09
C ASN A 143 -0.07 13.38 14.89
N GLY A 144 0.30 12.17 14.49
CA GLY A 144 1.28 11.95 13.43
C GLY A 144 0.74 12.09 12.01
N PHE A 145 -0.57 12.22 11.84
CA PHE A 145 -1.21 12.28 10.52
C PHE A 145 -2.17 13.47 10.44
N LEU A 146 -1.98 14.35 9.46
CA LEU A 146 -2.90 15.45 9.19
C LEU A 146 -4.02 14.97 8.26
N LEU A 147 -5.23 14.90 8.79
CA LEU A 147 -6.42 14.57 8.01
C LEU A 147 -6.82 15.70 7.06
N LYS A 148 -7.56 15.39 6.01
CA LYS A 148 -8.09 16.35 5.05
C LYS A 148 -8.90 17.47 5.70
N ASN A 149 -9.58 17.20 6.82
CA ASN A 149 -10.39 18.18 7.55
C ASN A 149 -9.56 19.13 8.45
N GLY A 150 -8.23 19.03 8.43
CA GLY A 150 -7.32 19.84 9.24
C GLY A 150 -7.08 19.32 10.67
N LYS A 151 -7.71 18.22 11.06
CA LYS A 151 -7.47 17.57 12.35
C LYS A 151 -6.29 16.61 12.25
N TYR A 152 -5.65 16.35 13.39
CA TYR A 152 -4.56 15.38 13.47
C TYR A 152 -5.04 14.09 14.12
N GLU A 153 -4.53 12.97 13.60
CA GLU A 153 -4.77 11.64 14.14
C GLU A 153 -3.47 10.96 14.51
N ASP A 154 -3.56 9.99 15.41
CA ASP A 154 -2.42 9.18 15.81
C ASP A 154 -2.05 8.20 14.69
N ILE A 155 -0.77 7.86 14.61
CA ILE A 155 -0.27 6.81 13.72
C ILE A 155 0.39 5.71 14.54
N ILE A 156 0.33 4.49 14.01
CA ILE A 156 0.85 3.29 14.66
C ILE A 156 1.78 2.58 13.68
N PRO A 157 3.10 2.74 13.83
CA PRO A 157 4.06 1.97 13.04
C PRO A 157 3.92 0.47 13.30
N HIS A 158 4.09 -0.31 12.23
CA HIS A 158 4.01 -1.77 12.26
C HIS A 158 5.20 -2.38 11.55
N TYR A 159 5.57 -3.60 11.91
CA TYR A 159 6.54 -4.38 11.13
C TYR A 159 6.20 -5.86 11.15
N ILE A 160 6.77 -6.60 10.21
CA ILE A 160 6.78 -8.04 10.17
C ILE A 160 8.13 -8.53 9.61
N GLU A 161 8.68 -9.58 10.18
CA GLU A 161 9.83 -10.27 9.63
C GLU A 161 9.41 -11.17 8.47
N LEU A 162 10.17 -11.12 7.38
CA LEU A 162 9.96 -11.95 6.18
C LEU A 162 10.81 -13.23 6.30
N LYS A 163 10.17 -14.32 6.67
CA LYS A 163 10.82 -15.63 6.86
C LYS A 163 10.61 -16.59 5.70
#